data_3edaa7ceca43e3e95adbfd4af9495fef
#
_entry.id   3edaa7ceca43e3e95adbfd4af9495fef
#
_cell.length_a   1.000
_cell.length_b   1.000
_cell.length_c   1.000
_cell.angle_alpha   90.00
_cell.angle_beta   90.00
_cell.angle_gamma   90.00
#
_symmetry.space_group_name_H-M   'P 1'
#
loop_
_entity.id
_entity.type
_entity.pdbx_description
1 polymer ?
#
loop_
_entity_poly.entity_id
_entity_poly.type
_entity_poly.pdbx_seq_one_letter_code
_entity_poly.pdbx_strand_id
1 'polypeptide(L)'
;IQSLPENDSLTNIVFMGMGEPLDNVDELFKVLEILTAPYGYAWSPKRITVSTIGVTKGLKRFLEESECHLAVSLHSPYPMERLSLMPVEKAFPAREVIDLIKQYDFSHQRRVSFEYIVFKNLNDSLKHAEALSCLLGGIPCRVNLIRFHAIPNVSLETSDIVKMEAFGIS
;
A
#
# COMPACT_ATOMS: atom_id res chain seq x y z
N ILE A 1 -15.90 12.03 -10.78
CA ILE A 1 -16.91 11.36 -9.93
C ILE A 1 -18.31 11.66 -10.45
N GLN A 2 -18.77 12.89 -10.44
CA GLN A 2 -20.14 13.28 -10.86
C GLN A 2 -20.47 12.94 -12.33
N SER A 3 -19.47 12.81 -13.18
CA SER A 3 -19.66 12.45 -14.60
C SER A 3 -19.81 10.97 -14.87
N LEU A 4 -19.66 10.13 -13.85
CA LEU A 4 -19.81 8.68 -13.99
C LEU A 4 -21.27 8.27 -13.84
N PRO A 5 -21.80 7.41 -14.73
CA PRO A 5 -23.17 6.90 -14.61
C PRO A 5 -23.43 6.17 -13.29
N GLU A 6 -22.38 5.53 -12.74
CA GLU A 6 -22.40 4.77 -11.48
C GLU A 6 -22.08 5.61 -10.25
N ASN A 7 -22.14 6.94 -10.33
CA ASN A 7 -21.75 7.82 -9.22
C ASN A 7 -22.40 7.43 -7.88
N ASP A 8 -23.66 7.08 -7.89
CA ASP A 8 -24.41 6.71 -6.67
C ASP A 8 -24.01 5.35 -6.10
N SER A 9 -23.30 4.51 -6.88
CA SER A 9 -22.81 3.19 -6.47
C SER A 9 -21.34 3.19 -6.03
N LEU A 10 -20.63 4.31 -6.17
CA LEU A 10 -19.23 4.42 -5.76
C LEU A 10 -19.11 4.35 -4.24
N THR A 11 -18.31 3.41 -3.75
CA THR A 11 -18.13 3.15 -2.32
C THR A 11 -16.78 3.56 -1.79
N ASN A 12 -15.74 3.53 -2.62
CA ASN A 12 -14.36 3.80 -2.24
C ASN A 12 -13.61 4.55 -3.34
N ILE A 13 -12.59 5.30 -2.93
CA ILE A 13 -11.63 5.96 -3.80
C ILE A 13 -10.24 5.43 -3.45
N VAL A 14 -9.48 5.02 -4.46
CA VAL A 14 -8.11 4.56 -4.28
C VAL A 14 -7.17 5.35 -5.17
N PHE A 15 -6.13 5.92 -4.59
CA PHE A 15 -5.02 6.55 -5.30
C PHE A 15 -3.98 5.45 -5.57
N MET A 16 -4.28 4.62 -6.57
CA MET A 16 -3.43 3.52 -7.03
C MET A 16 -3.33 3.62 -8.56
N GLY A 17 -2.14 3.51 -9.11
CA GLY A 17 -1.94 3.59 -10.54
C GLY A 17 -0.52 4.00 -10.91
N MET A 18 -0.37 4.82 -11.94
CA MET A 18 0.93 5.34 -12.35
C MET A 18 1.31 6.57 -11.55
N GLY A 19 2.58 6.63 -11.14
CA GLY A 19 3.13 7.70 -10.32
C GLY A 19 3.11 7.41 -8.81
N GLU A 20 3.67 8.34 -8.07
CA GLU A 20 3.77 8.27 -6.60
C GLU A 20 3.03 9.48 -6.00
N PRO A 21 1.91 9.26 -5.32
CA PRO A 21 1.13 10.38 -4.77
C PRO A 21 1.90 11.25 -3.78
N LEU A 22 2.81 10.65 -3.02
CA LEU A 22 3.57 11.37 -2.00
C LEU A 22 4.77 12.17 -2.55
N ASP A 23 5.10 12.03 -3.83
CA ASP A 23 6.02 12.96 -4.52
C ASP A 23 5.36 14.32 -4.77
N ASN A 24 4.03 14.34 -4.90
CA ASN A 24 3.25 15.56 -5.13
C ASN A 24 2.25 15.78 -3.99
N VAL A 25 2.76 15.76 -2.76
CA VAL A 25 1.97 15.75 -1.54
C VAL A 25 1.05 16.96 -1.39
N ASP A 26 1.48 18.14 -1.83
CA ASP A 26 0.67 19.36 -1.74
C ASP A 26 -0.60 19.27 -2.60
N GLU A 27 -0.49 18.79 -3.82
CA GLU A 27 -1.66 18.59 -4.69
C GLU A 27 -2.52 17.43 -4.21
N LEU A 28 -1.91 16.37 -3.68
CA LEU A 28 -2.66 15.29 -3.05
C LEU A 28 -3.54 15.82 -1.92
N PHE A 29 -3.00 16.66 -1.02
CA PHE A 29 -3.78 17.21 0.10
C PHE A 29 -4.93 18.10 -0.37
N LYS A 30 -4.74 18.91 -1.40
CA LYS A 30 -5.83 19.68 -2.01
C LYS A 30 -6.96 18.79 -2.52
N VAL A 31 -6.60 17.67 -3.17
CA VAL A 31 -7.60 16.71 -3.65
C VAL A 31 -8.30 16.02 -2.49
N LEU A 32 -7.56 15.60 -1.46
CA LEU A 32 -8.16 14.99 -0.27
C LEU A 32 -9.09 15.97 0.45
N GLU A 33 -8.74 17.23 0.56
CA GLU A 33 -9.60 18.28 1.10
C GLU A 33 -10.91 18.41 0.30
N ILE A 34 -10.84 18.52 -1.02
CA ILE A 34 -12.03 18.59 -1.88
C ILE A 34 -12.91 17.34 -1.71
N LEU A 35 -12.32 16.17 -1.53
CA LEU A 35 -13.06 14.93 -1.36
C LEU A 35 -13.74 14.84 0.01
N THR A 36 -13.10 15.32 1.08
CA THR A 36 -13.55 15.07 2.45
C THR A 36 -14.27 16.24 3.09
N ALA A 37 -13.99 17.48 2.68
CA ALA A 37 -14.58 18.68 3.26
C ALA A 37 -16.10 18.74 3.02
N PRO A 38 -16.88 19.27 3.99
CA PRO A 38 -18.33 19.42 3.86
C PRO A 38 -18.77 20.29 2.67
N TYR A 39 -17.94 21.24 2.27
CA TYR A 39 -18.20 22.09 1.10
C TYR A 39 -17.79 21.43 -0.23
N GLY A 40 -17.10 20.29 -0.17
CA GLY A 40 -16.70 19.49 -1.33
C GLY A 40 -17.64 18.29 -1.54
N TYR A 41 -17.06 17.10 -1.60
CA TYR A 41 -17.82 15.85 -1.77
C TYR A 41 -18.29 15.23 -0.45
N ALA A 42 -17.79 15.68 0.68
CA ALA A 42 -18.11 15.18 2.03
C ALA A 42 -17.91 13.66 2.19
N TRP A 43 -16.93 13.09 1.49
CA TRP A 43 -16.60 11.66 1.61
C TRP A 43 -15.91 11.37 2.95
N SER A 44 -16.27 10.25 3.55
CA SER A 44 -15.56 9.78 4.73
C SER A 44 -14.10 9.45 4.36
N PRO A 45 -13.09 9.95 5.10
CA PRO A 45 -11.70 9.56 4.91
C PRO A 45 -11.48 8.04 4.94
N LYS A 46 -12.32 7.30 5.68
CA LYS A 46 -12.30 5.83 5.75
C LYS A 46 -12.65 5.12 4.43
N ARG A 47 -13.14 5.85 3.44
CA ARG A 47 -13.42 5.36 2.09
C ARG A 47 -12.35 5.74 1.08
N ILE A 48 -11.29 6.39 1.53
CA ILE A 48 -10.20 6.86 0.68
C ILE A 48 -8.92 6.16 1.10
N THR A 49 -8.22 5.57 0.14
CA THR A 49 -6.92 4.92 0.35
C THR A 49 -5.88 5.57 -0.54
N VAL A 50 -4.75 5.96 0.03
CA VAL A 50 -3.58 6.46 -0.70
C VAL A 50 -2.50 5.40 -0.67
N SER A 51 -2.08 4.97 -1.86
CA SER A 51 -0.97 4.01 -2.01
C SER A 51 0.34 4.76 -2.23
N THR A 52 1.41 4.21 -1.66
CA THR A 52 2.75 4.78 -1.76
C THR A 52 3.83 3.70 -1.78
N ILE A 53 4.95 4.01 -2.39
CA ILE A 53 6.18 3.23 -2.29
C ILE A 53 6.99 3.57 -1.02
N GLY A 54 6.58 4.62 -0.28
CA GLY A 54 7.21 5.01 0.99
C GLY A 54 8.09 6.26 0.91
N VAL A 55 7.77 7.23 0.05
CA VAL A 55 8.49 8.52 0.00
C VAL A 55 8.41 9.22 1.37
N THR A 56 9.50 9.15 2.13
CA THR A 56 9.52 9.39 3.59
C THR A 56 8.99 10.77 3.98
N LYS A 57 9.38 11.82 3.26
CA LYS A 57 8.93 13.19 3.58
C LYS A 57 7.42 13.35 3.40
N GLY A 58 6.90 12.88 2.28
CA GLY A 58 5.45 12.92 2.01
C GLY A 58 4.68 11.98 2.93
N LEU A 59 5.24 10.80 3.23
CA LEU A 59 4.64 9.82 4.14
C LEU A 59 4.50 10.38 5.56
N LYS A 60 5.53 11.03 6.10
CA LYS A 60 5.47 11.65 7.43
C LYS A 60 4.33 12.64 7.51
N ARG A 61 4.25 13.56 6.56
CA ARG A 61 3.17 14.55 6.49
C ARG A 61 1.80 13.88 6.35
N PHE A 62 1.69 12.85 5.51
CA PHE A 62 0.44 12.11 5.35
C PHE A 62 0.00 11.44 6.67
N LEU A 63 0.93 10.89 7.43
CA LEU A 63 0.67 10.27 8.73
C LEU A 63 0.26 11.31 9.79
N GLU A 64 0.72 12.54 9.69
CA GLU A 64 0.42 13.63 10.63
C GLU A 64 -0.90 14.35 10.31
N GLU A 65 -1.20 14.58 9.03
CA GLU A 65 -2.26 15.49 8.62
C GLU A 65 -3.48 14.80 7.99
N SER A 66 -3.40 13.52 7.58
CA SER A 66 -4.49 12.81 6.89
C SER A 66 -5.13 11.73 7.77
N GLU A 67 -6.44 11.58 7.68
CA GLU A 67 -7.20 10.46 8.27
C GLU A 67 -7.54 9.36 7.25
N CYS A 68 -7.10 9.50 6.00
CA CYS A 68 -7.31 8.50 4.96
C CYS A 68 -6.50 7.22 5.23
N HIS A 69 -6.92 6.11 4.64
CA HIS A 69 -6.19 4.86 4.73
C HIS A 69 -4.89 4.92 3.93
N LEU A 70 -3.87 4.25 4.45
CA LEU A 70 -2.56 4.11 3.84
C LEU A 70 -2.40 2.71 3.27
N ALA A 71 -1.91 2.60 2.04
CA ALA A 71 -1.43 1.36 1.44
C ALA A 71 0.04 1.52 1.07
N VAL A 72 0.89 0.58 1.49
CA VAL A 72 2.33 0.62 1.20
C VAL A 72 2.72 -0.54 0.29
N SER A 73 3.29 -0.23 -0.86
CA SER A 73 3.84 -1.23 -1.78
C SER A 73 5.10 -1.85 -1.20
N LEU A 74 5.03 -3.10 -0.77
CA LEU A 74 6.12 -3.80 -0.08
C LEU A 74 6.77 -4.87 -0.96
N HIS A 75 6.02 -5.85 -1.40
CA HIS A 75 6.32 -6.94 -2.34
C HIS A 75 7.45 -7.89 -1.95
N SER A 76 8.31 -7.58 -0.99
CA SER A 76 9.23 -8.52 -0.32
C SER A 76 9.66 -7.98 1.05
N PRO A 77 9.84 -8.87 2.06
CA PRO A 77 10.44 -8.49 3.34
C PRO A 77 11.97 -8.40 3.27
N TYR A 78 12.60 -8.88 2.19
CA TYR A 78 14.04 -8.90 2.01
C TYR A 78 14.52 -7.76 1.13
N PRO A 79 15.43 -6.88 1.61
CA PRO A 79 15.86 -5.69 0.88
C PRO A 79 16.40 -5.95 -0.53
N MET A 80 17.22 -7.01 -0.70
CA MET A 80 17.80 -7.32 -2.01
C MET A 80 16.77 -7.80 -3.03
N GLU A 81 15.77 -8.55 -2.59
CA GLU A 81 14.66 -8.97 -3.44
C GLU A 81 13.76 -7.77 -3.76
N ARG A 82 13.43 -6.97 -2.75
CA ARG A 82 12.64 -5.76 -2.96
C ARG A 82 13.34 -4.80 -3.91
N LEU A 83 14.66 -4.65 -3.80
CA LEU A 83 15.46 -3.84 -4.73
C LEU A 83 15.35 -4.32 -6.18
N SER A 84 15.30 -5.63 -6.40
CA SER A 84 15.14 -6.21 -7.74
C SER A 84 13.75 -5.98 -8.33
N LEU A 85 12.71 -5.94 -7.50
CA LEU A 85 11.34 -5.67 -7.89
C LEU A 85 11.02 -4.18 -7.95
N MET A 86 11.60 -3.43 -7.04
CA MET A 86 11.35 -2.01 -6.80
C MET A 86 12.67 -1.27 -6.56
N PRO A 87 13.28 -0.67 -7.59
CA PRO A 87 14.54 0.07 -7.44
C PRO A 87 14.49 1.21 -6.41
N VAL A 88 13.30 1.66 -6.06
CA VAL A 88 13.04 2.67 -5.03
C VAL A 88 13.51 2.24 -3.63
N GLU A 89 13.70 0.94 -3.37
CA GLU A 89 14.31 0.43 -2.13
C GLU A 89 15.63 1.10 -1.80
N LYS A 90 16.39 1.49 -2.82
CA LYS A 90 17.66 2.19 -2.65
C LYS A 90 17.50 3.57 -2.01
N ALA A 91 16.41 4.26 -2.32
CA ALA A 91 16.13 5.63 -1.82
C ALA A 91 15.25 5.60 -0.56
N PHE A 92 14.33 4.66 -0.48
CA PHE A 92 13.36 4.50 0.60
C PHE A 92 13.30 3.03 1.04
N PRO A 93 14.27 2.59 1.88
CA PRO A 93 14.29 1.21 2.38
C PRO A 93 13.00 0.87 3.11
N ALA A 94 12.41 -0.30 2.80
CA ALA A 94 11.16 -0.74 3.41
C ALA A 94 11.21 -0.71 4.94
N ARG A 95 12.35 -1.06 5.52
CA ARG A 95 12.53 -1.06 6.97
C ARG A 95 12.37 0.35 7.56
N GLU A 96 12.96 1.36 6.95
CA GLU A 96 12.84 2.74 7.42
C GLU A 96 11.41 3.26 7.29
N VAL A 97 10.73 2.91 6.20
CA VAL A 97 9.31 3.22 5.98
C VAL A 97 8.45 2.59 7.09
N ILE A 98 8.68 1.32 7.41
CA ILE A 98 7.95 0.59 8.44
C ILE A 98 8.25 1.14 9.83
N ASP A 99 9.52 1.43 10.12
CA ASP A 99 9.93 2.02 11.40
C ASP A 99 9.34 3.42 11.61
N LEU A 100 9.17 4.20 10.54
CA LEU A 100 8.42 5.46 10.58
C LEU A 100 6.94 5.22 10.90
N ILE A 101 6.29 4.27 10.21
CA ILE A 101 4.88 3.94 10.43
C ILE A 101 4.64 3.48 11.88
N LYS A 102 5.55 2.72 12.47
CA LYS A 102 5.47 2.25 13.87
C LYS A 102 5.42 3.37 14.91
N GLN A 103 5.80 4.59 14.56
CA GLN A 103 5.76 5.75 15.48
C GLN A 103 4.36 6.35 15.62
N TYR A 104 3.38 5.92 14.79
CA TYR A 104 2.02 6.46 14.75
C TYR A 104 0.99 5.46 15.25
N ASP A 105 -0.07 5.96 15.86
CA ASP A 105 -1.19 5.14 16.33
C ASP A 105 -2.27 4.99 15.23
N PHE A 106 -2.64 3.76 14.94
CA PHE A 106 -3.68 3.38 13.97
C PHE A 106 -4.91 2.74 14.62
N SER A 107 -5.00 2.75 15.96
CA SER A 107 -6.03 2.02 16.70
C SER A 107 -7.45 2.54 16.47
N HIS A 108 -7.61 3.82 16.15
CA HIS A 108 -8.91 4.46 16.20
C HIS A 108 -9.59 4.69 14.85
N GLN A 109 -8.90 5.08 13.80
CA GLN A 109 -9.57 5.48 12.56
C GLN A 109 -8.90 5.03 11.28
N ARG A 110 -7.57 5.08 11.24
CA ARG A 110 -6.78 4.85 10.04
C ARG A 110 -6.44 3.38 9.89
N ARG A 111 -6.49 2.88 8.67
CA ARG A 111 -5.97 1.54 8.35
C ARG A 111 -4.66 1.66 7.60
N VAL A 112 -3.74 0.74 7.91
CA VAL A 112 -2.55 0.50 7.10
C VAL A 112 -2.70 -0.85 6.42
N SER A 113 -2.47 -0.89 5.13
CA SER A 113 -2.29 -2.12 4.37
C SER A 113 -0.92 -2.16 3.72
N PHE A 114 -0.40 -3.36 3.54
CA PHE A 114 0.81 -3.60 2.78
C PHE A 114 0.44 -4.42 1.55
N GLU A 115 0.75 -3.88 0.38
CA GLU A 115 0.47 -4.52 -0.89
C GLU A 115 1.62 -5.47 -1.23
N TYR A 116 1.30 -6.73 -1.50
CA TYR A 116 2.27 -7.79 -1.73
C TYR A 116 1.88 -8.62 -2.95
N ILE A 117 2.51 -8.32 -4.09
CA ILE A 117 2.35 -9.13 -5.30
C ILE A 117 3.13 -10.42 -5.11
N VAL A 118 2.45 -11.56 -5.27
CA VAL A 118 3.05 -12.88 -5.07
C VAL A 118 3.57 -13.42 -6.40
N PHE A 119 4.88 -13.62 -6.49
CA PHE A 119 5.56 -14.18 -7.65
C PHE A 119 6.06 -15.58 -7.35
N LYS A 120 5.81 -16.50 -8.27
CA LYS A 120 6.22 -17.90 -8.14
C LYS A 120 7.73 -18.05 -7.99
N ASN A 121 8.15 -18.82 -6.99
CA ASN A 121 9.54 -19.13 -6.67
C ASN A 121 10.44 -17.90 -6.37
N LEU A 122 9.87 -16.72 -6.21
CA LEU A 122 10.62 -15.52 -5.84
C LEU A 122 10.30 -15.13 -4.40
N ASN A 123 9.03 -14.82 -4.10
CA ASN A 123 8.61 -14.31 -2.82
C ASN A 123 7.38 -15.05 -2.23
N ASP A 124 7.10 -16.27 -2.69
CA ASP A 124 5.92 -17.07 -2.36
C ASP A 124 6.16 -18.19 -1.34
N SER A 125 7.29 -18.19 -0.64
CA SER A 125 7.61 -19.23 0.35
C SER A 125 7.12 -18.88 1.76
N LEU A 126 6.93 -19.90 2.60
CA LEU A 126 6.58 -19.70 4.03
C LEU A 126 7.62 -18.86 4.79
N LYS A 127 8.90 -18.94 4.40
CA LYS A 127 9.95 -18.09 4.97
C LYS A 127 9.70 -16.61 4.71
N HIS A 128 9.11 -16.27 3.55
CA HIS A 128 8.73 -14.88 3.25
C HIS A 128 7.54 -14.45 4.12
N ALA A 129 6.56 -15.32 4.35
CA ALA A 129 5.44 -15.04 5.21
C ALA A 129 5.87 -14.82 6.67
N GLU A 130 6.76 -15.67 7.20
CA GLU A 130 7.36 -15.52 8.54
C GLU A 130 8.16 -14.21 8.65
N ALA A 131 9.03 -13.93 7.67
CA ALA A 131 9.82 -12.69 7.65
C ALA A 131 8.94 -11.45 7.55
N LEU A 132 7.85 -11.50 6.76
CA LEU A 132 6.86 -10.44 6.65
C LEU A 132 6.14 -10.21 7.98
N SER A 133 5.70 -11.27 8.64
CA SER A 133 5.08 -11.21 9.95
C SER A 133 6.01 -10.58 11.00
N CYS A 134 7.28 -10.99 11.02
CA CYS A 134 8.29 -10.39 11.90
C CYS A 134 8.53 -8.90 11.59
N LEU A 135 8.62 -8.54 10.31
CA LEU A 135 8.87 -7.17 9.86
C LEU A 135 7.73 -6.21 10.25
N LEU A 136 6.49 -6.67 10.09
CA LEU A 136 5.28 -5.89 10.36
C LEU A 136 4.78 -6.00 11.81
N GLY A 137 5.43 -6.83 12.61
CA GLY A 137 5.07 -7.02 14.02
C GLY A 137 4.95 -5.70 14.78
N GLY A 138 3.86 -5.55 15.54
CA GLY A 138 3.52 -4.34 16.29
C GLY A 138 2.72 -3.29 15.52
N ILE A 139 2.44 -3.49 14.24
CA ILE A 139 1.54 -2.61 13.47
C ILE A 139 0.19 -3.31 13.29
N PRO A 140 -0.94 -2.71 13.72
CA PRO A 140 -2.28 -3.21 13.38
C PRO A 140 -2.55 -2.96 11.90
N CYS A 141 -2.13 -3.88 11.04
CA CYS A 141 -2.18 -3.75 9.59
C CYS A 141 -2.86 -4.94 8.91
N ARG A 142 -3.06 -4.83 7.62
CA ARG A 142 -3.45 -5.90 6.72
C ARG A 142 -2.38 -6.08 5.65
N VAL A 143 -2.16 -7.31 5.21
CA VAL A 143 -1.39 -7.59 4.00
C VAL A 143 -2.37 -8.00 2.91
N ASN A 144 -2.36 -7.26 1.82
CA ASN A 144 -3.16 -7.57 0.64
C ASN A 144 -2.29 -8.39 -0.33
N LEU A 145 -2.57 -9.69 -0.41
CA LEU A 145 -1.89 -10.58 -1.33
C LEU A 145 -2.48 -10.45 -2.72
N ILE A 146 -1.68 -9.95 -3.66
CA ILE A 146 -2.08 -9.70 -5.03
C ILE A 146 -1.52 -10.80 -5.92
N ARG A 147 -2.40 -11.51 -6.62
CA ARG A 147 -1.99 -12.49 -7.61
C ARG A 147 -1.37 -11.79 -8.82
N PHE A 148 -0.13 -12.14 -9.15
CA PHE A 148 0.51 -11.62 -10.36
C PHE A 148 -0.17 -12.17 -11.62
N HIS A 149 -0.46 -11.30 -12.56
CA HIS A 149 -0.91 -11.68 -13.91
C HIS A 149 0.25 -11.49 -14.88
N ALA A 150 0.54 -12.52 -15.65
CA ALA A 150 1.65 -12.49 -16.60
C ALA A 150 1.54 -11.31 -17.57
N ILE A 151 2.63 -10.59 -17.73
CA ILE A 151 2.74 -9.42 -18.61
C ILE A 151 3.74 -9.76 -19.72
N PRO A 152 3.46 -9.41 -20.99
CA PRO A 152 4.41 -9.62 -22.08
C PRO A 152 5.80 -9.05 -21.75
N ASN A 153 6.85 -9.77 -22.10
CA ASN A 153 8.25 -9.40 -21.90
C ASN A 153 8.72 -9.29 -20.42
N VAL A 154 7.97 -9.84 -19.47
CA VAL A 154 8.35 -9.97 -18.07
C VAL A 154 8.54 -11.44 -17.74
N SER A 155 9.70 -11.80 -17.18
CA SER A 155 10.08 -13.18 -16.83
C SER A 155 9.47 -13.69 -15.51
N LEU A 156 8.69 -12.86 -14.82
CA LEU A 156 8.03 -13.23 -13.57
C LEU A 156 6.81 -14.13 -13.83
N GLU A 157 6.61 -15.12 -12.97
CA GLU A 157 5.53 -16.08 -13.08
C GLU A 157 4.49 -15.92 -11.97
N THR A 158 3.25 -16.28 -12.29
CA THR A 158 2.15 -16.33 -11.33
C THR A 158 2.34 -17.48 -10.34
N SER A 159 2.24 -17.21 -9.05
CA SER A 159 2.23 -18.25 -8.02
C SER A 159 0.94 -19.07 -8.02
N ASP A 160 1.02 -20.30 -7.55
CA ASP A 160 -0.12 -21.19 -7.42
C ASP A 160 -1.07 -20.71 -6.32
N ILE A 161 -2.38 -20.86 -6.53
CA ILE A 161 -3.42 -20.43 -5.57
C ILE A 161 -3.21 -21.13 -4.21
N VAL A 162 -2.91 -22.42 -4.20
CA VAL A 162 -2.69 -23.19 -2.97
C VAL A 162 -1.50 -22.64 -2.15
N LYS A 163 -0.43 -22.23 -2.83
CA LYS A 163 0.70 -21.57 -2.16
C LYS A 163 0.32 -20.18 -1.59
N MET A 164 -0.46 -19.41 -2.33
CA MET A 164 -0.92 -18.11 -1.86
C MET A 164 -1.84 -18.23 -0.64
N GLU A 165 -2.73 -19.23 -0.62
CA GLU A 165 -3.59 -19.53 0.52
C GLU A 165 -2.75 -19.94 1.73
N ALA A 166 -1.77 -20.84 1.56
CA ALA A 166 -0.86 -21.25 2.62
C ALA A 166 -0.04 -20.06 3.17
N PHE A 167 0.39 -19.15 2.31
CA PHE A 167 1.09 -17.93 2.68
C PHE A 167 0.21 -16.99 3.52
N GLY A 168 -1.08 -16.89 3.20
CA GLY A 168 -2.02 -15.99 3.89
C GLY A 168 -2.52 -16.53 5.25
N ILE A 169 -2.33 -17.82 5.54
CA ILE A 169 -2.75 -18.47 6.80
C ILE A 169 -1.59 -18.52 7.81
N SER A 170 -0.37 -18.38 7.35
CA SER A 170 0.84 -18.41 8.18
C SER A 170 1.09 -17.06 8.85
#